data_10d8187013efafc4b2c01fffd187b1c1
#
_entry.id   10d8187013efafc4b2c01fffd187b1c1
#
_cell.length_a   1.000
_cell.length_b   1.000
_cell.length_c   1.000
_cell.angle_alpha   90.00
_cell.angle_beta   90.00
_cell.angle_gamma   90.00
#
_symmetry.space_group_name_H-M   'P 1'
#
loop_
_entity.id
_entity.type
_entity.pdbx_description
1 polymer ?
#
loop_
_entity_poly.entity_id
_entity_poly.type
_entity_poly.pdbx_seq_one_letter_code
_entity_poly.pdbx_strand_id
1 'polypeptide(L)'
;MDEIDETELIGVLRAGGVVQGAAGGGLRSVPAELLRRCCHQLRDQVDPRGLRLSQVAVTGGLDLAGLTVPFPLRFDECEFDTAPVVDGAQLDELSLTGCPRLPGLLGNGLRVRRDLDLSRSQVAGALWTSASTSRTAAI
;
A
#
# COMPACT_ATOMS: atom_id res chain seq x y z
N MET A 1 13.35 -1.25 15.91
CA MET A 1 12.49 -1.75 14.83
C MET A 1 13.35 -1.96 13.61
N ASP A 2 13.30 -3.16 13.03
CA ASP A 2 14.08 -3.45 11.83
C ASP A 2 13.50 -2.76 10.62
N GLU A 3 14.36 -2.10 9.87
CA GLU A 3 13.95 -1.48 8.61
C GLU A 3 14.21 -2.42 7.45
N ILE A 4 13.24 -2.56 6.58
CA ILE A 4 13.35 -3.36 5.36
C ILE A 4 14.06 -2.49 4.32
N ASP A 5 15.20 -2.97 3.83
CA ASP A 5 15.95 -2.21 2.83
C ASP A 5 15.46 -2.50 1.40
N GLU A 6 15.97 -1.73 0.45
CA GLU A 6 15.56 -1.84 -0.95
C GLU A 6 15.88 -3.22 -1.52
N THR A 7 17.04 -3.77 -1.20
CA THR A 7 17.48 -5.07 -1.74
C THR A 7 16.55 -6.19 -1.28
N GLU A 8 16.18 -6.20 0.00
CA GLU A 8 15.25 -7.19 0.53
C GLU A 8 13.86 -7.01 -0.08
N LEU A 9 13.36 -5.79 -0.12
CA LEU A 9 12.03 -5.50 -0.65
C LEU A 9 11.92 -5.91 -2.12
N ILE A 10 12.85 -5.49 -2.94
CA ILE A 10 12.83 -5.81 -4.36
C ILE A 10 12.99 -7.31 -4.59
N GLY A 11 13.84 -7.97 -3.79
CA GLY A 11 14.02 -9.41 -3.90
C GLY A 11 12.72 -10.18 -3.68
N VAL A 12 11.94 -9.81 -2.67
CA VAL A 12 10.66 -10.44 -2.38
C VAL A 12 9.65 -10.14 -3.49
N LEU A 13 9.57 -8.88 -3.93
CA LEU A 13 8.58 -8.47 -4.93
C LEU A 13 8.86 -9.06 -6.31
N ARG A 14 10.12 -9.22 -6.69
CA ARG A 14 10.48 -9.86 -7.95
C ARG A 14 10.12 -11.33 -7.98
N ALA A 15 10.17 -11.98 -6.81
CA ALA A 15 9.81 -13.38 -6.68
C ALA A 15 8.30 -13.59 -6.56
N GLY A 16 7.51 -12.52 -6.52
CA GLY A 16 6.06 -12.60 -6.34
C GLY A 16 5.64 -12.98 -4.94
N GLY A 17 6.49 -12.70 -3.94
CA GLY A 17 6.22 -13.02 -2.54
C GLY A 17 5.50 -11.93 -1.79
N VAL A 18 5.24 -12.19 -0.52
CA VAL A 18 4.65 -11.23 0.43
C VAL A 18 5.72 -10.80 1.40
N VAL A 19 5.88 -9.49 1.59
CA VAL A 19 6.82 -8.96 2.56
C VAL A 19 6.20 -9.10 3.94
N GLN A 20 6.83 -9.89 4.81
CA GLN A 20 6.35 -10.14 6.16
C GLN A 20 7.09 -9.25 7.15
N GLY A 21 6.33 -8.48 7.92
CA GLY A 21 6.92 -7.55 8.87
C GLY A 21 6.96 -8.07 10.30
N ALA A 22 6.09 -9.02 10.64
CA ALA A 22 6.03 -9.55 12.00
C ALA A 22 6.86 -10.82 12.12
N ALA A 23 8.14 -10.65 12.43
CA ALA A 23 9.02 -11.78 12.67
C ALA A 23 9.66 -11.59 14.04
N GLY A 24 9.41 -12.53 14.97
CA GLY A 24 10.09 -12.53 16.26
C GLY A 24 9.66 -11.47 17.25
N GLY A 25 8.43 -10.99 17.19
CA GLY A 25 7.85 -10.18 18.26
C GLY A 25 7.82 -8.67 18.04
N GLY A 26 8.02 -8.19 16.82
CA GLY A 26 7.90 -6.76 16.52
C GLY A 26 7.59 -6.53 15.07
N LEU A 27 7.03 -5.34 14.76
CA LEU A 27 6.80 -4.96 13.38
C LEU A 27 8.11 -4.46 12.77
N ARG A 28 8.36 -4.87 11.55
CA ARG A 28 9.42 -4.27 10.74
C ARG A 28 8.85 -3.04 10.04
N SER A 29 9.72 -2.10 9.71
CA SER A 29 9.31 -0.88 9.03
C SER A 29 9.84 -0.82 7.61
N VAL A 30 9.12 -0.10 6.76
CA VAL A 30 9.58 0.21 5.41
C VAL A 30 9.33 1.69 5.15
N PRO A 31 10.33 2.42 4.62
CA PRO A 31 10.11 3.82 4.26
C PRO A 31 9.08 3.93 3.14
N ALA A 32 8.12 4.85 3.30
CA ALA A 32 7.10 5.08 2.28
C ALA A 32 7.71 5.49 0.93
N GLU A 33 8.80 6.24 0.97
CA GLU A 33 9.50 6.64 -0.26
C GLU A 33 9.99 5.44 -1.05
N LEU A 34 10.45 4.39 -0.36
CA LEU A 34 10.88 3.16 -1.00
C LEU A 34 9.72 2.47 -1.72
N LEU A 35 8.54 2.44 -1.09
CA LEU A 35 7.35 1.90 -1.72
C LEU A 35 6.96 2.72 -2.96
N ARG A 36 7.08 4.04 -2.87
CA ARG A 36 6.82 4.90 -4.01
C ARG A 36 7.76 4.59 -5.16
N ARG A 37 9.04 4.37 -4.88
CA ARG A 37 10.02 4.00 -5.91
C ARG A 37 9.66 2.68 -6.57
N CYS A 38 9.19 1.71 -5.80
CA CYS A 38 8.73 0.43 -6.36
C CYS A 38 7.53 0.59 -7.28
N CYS A 39 6.68 1.57 -7.00
CA CYS A 39 5.48 1.83 -7.82
C CYS A 39 5.76 2.70 -9.04
N HIS A 40 6.94 3.33 -9.11
CA HIS A 40 7.28 4.27 -10.17
C HIS A 40 8.54 3.84 -10.91
N GLN A 41 9.71 4.11 -10.33
CA GLN A 41 10.98 3.88 -11.00
C GLN A 41 11.31 2.40 -11.16
N LEU A 42 10.91 1.58 -10.20
CA LEU A 42 11.22 0.16 -10.16
C LEU A 42 10.02 -0.73 -10.48
N ARG A 43 8.96 -0.15 -11.05
CA ARG A 43 7.73 -0.91 -11.29
C ARG A 43 7.91 -2.12 -12.20
N ASP A 44 8.89 -2.08 -13.10
CA ASP A 44 9.16 -3.18 -14.01
C ASP A 44 9.82 -4.37 -13.31
N GLN A 45 10.32 -4.17 -12.09
CA GLN A 45 10.95 -5.22 -11.31
C GLN A 45 9.99 -5.92 -10.36
N VAL A 46 8.76 -5.46 -10.29
CA VAL A 46 7.74 -6.06 -9.42
C VAL A 46 6.97 -7.10 -10.21
N ASP A 47 6.84 -8.31 -9.63
CA ASP A 47 6.05 -9.37 -10.24
C ASP A 47 4.59 -8.92 -10.41
N PRO A 48 3.88 -9.38 -11.44
CA PRO A 48 2.47 -9.03 -11.63
C PRO A 48 1.54 -9.34 -10.45
N ARG A 49 1.95 -10.18 -9.51
CA ARG A 49 1.20 -10.40 -8.27
C ARG A 49 1.15 -9.15 -7.40
N GLY A 50 2.07 -8.22 -7.63
CA GLY A 50 2.01 -6.89 -7.07
C GLY A 50 2.80 -6.69 -5.78
N LEU A 51 2.57 -5.53 -5.19
CA LEU A 51 3.19 -5.12 -3.93
C LEU A 51 2.31 -5.61 -2.79
N ARG A 52 2.77 -6.64 -2.08
CA ARG A 52 2.00 -7.24 -0.98
C ARG A 52 2.81 -7.18 0.30
N LEU A 53 2.30 -6.45 1.27
CA LEU A 53 2.93 -6.29 2.57
C LEU A 53 1.97 -6.81 3.65
N SER A 54 2.50 -7.54 4.63
CA SER A 54 1.73 -8.03 5.75
C SER A 54 2.43 -7.66 7.06
N GLN A 55 1.71 -6.99 7.95
CA GLN A 55 2.19 -6.61 9.28
C GLN A 55 3.48 -5.80 9.23
N VAL A 56 3.49 -4.79 8.38
CA VAL A 56 4.62 -3.88 8.17
C VAL A 56 4.22 -2.48 8.60
N ALA A 57 5.12 -1.76 9.24
CA ALA A 57 4.92 -0.35 9.57
C ALA A 57 5.49 0.50 8.43
N VAL A 58 4.62 1.25 7.76
CA VAL A 58 5.03 2.17 6.69
C VAL A 58 5.36 3.51 7.32
N THR A 59 6.62 3.91 7.25
CA THR A 59 7.10 5.13 7.89
C THR A 59 7.18 6.28 6.89
N GLY A 60 6.83 7.48 7.34
CA GLY A 60 6.77 8.66 6.49
C GLY A 60 5.50 8.73 5.67
N GLY A 61 5.41 9.68 4.77
CA GLY A 61 4.24 9.92 3.94
C GLY A 61 4.26 9.09 2.66
N LEU A 62 3.31 8.17 2.51
CA LEU A 62 3.18 7.43 1.27
C LEU A 62 2.39 8.28 0.27
N ASP A 63 3.06 8.74 -0.76
CA ASP A 63 2.48 9.60 -1.78
C ASP A 63 2.57 8.93 -3.15
N LEU A 64 1.43 8.47 -3.63
CA LEU A 64 1.32 7.83 -4.94
C LEU A 64 0.49 8.70 -5.90
N ALA A 65 0.31 9.97 -5.58
CA ALA A 65 -0.51 10.87 -6.38
C ALA A 65 -0.02 10.94 -7.83
N GLY A 66 -0.95 10.79 -8.75
CA GLY A 66 -0.67 10.88 -10.19
C GLY A 66 0.07 9.70 -10.79
N LEU A 67 0.40 8.68 -10.01
CA LEU A 67 1.12 7.52 -10.53
C LEU A 67 0.17 6.52 -11.18
N THR A 68 0.67 5.84 -12.20
CA THR A 68 -0.01 4.68 -12.80
C THR A 68 0.72 3.43 -12.36
N VAL A 69 0.04 2.59 -11.57
CA VAL A 69 0.62 1.38 -11.00
C VAL A 69 -0.07 0.17 -11.63
N PRO A 70 0.66 -0.61 -12.45
CA PRO A 70 0.04 -1.68 -13.23
C PRO A 70 -0.17 -2.99 -12.49
N PHE A 71 0.11 -3.04 -11.18
CA PHE A 71 -0.01 -4.26 -10.37
C PHE A 71 -0.80 -3.95 -9.10
N PRO A 72 -1.34 -4.99 -8.42
CA PRO A 72 -2.08 -4.78 -7.18
C PRO A 72 -1.21 -4.22 -6.06
N LEU A 73 -1.82 -3.38 -5.22
CA LEU A 73 -1.22 -2.90 -3.97
C LEU A 73 -2.04 -3.46 -2.82
N ARG A 74 -1.44 -4.32 -2.01
CA ARG A 74 -2.13 -4.97 -0.89
C ARG A 74 -1.36 -4.77 0.41
N PHE A 75 -2.01 -4.11 1.35
CA PHE A 75 -1.49 -3.86 2.68
C PHE A 75 -2.40 -4.57 3.67
N ASP A 76 -1.91 -5.67 4.25
CA ASP A 76 -2.68 -6.46 5.20
C ASP A 76 -2.11 -6.25 6.61
N GLU A 77 -2.96 -5.77 7.51
CA GLU A 77 -2.58 -5.49 8.91
C GLU A 77 -1.37 -4.57 9.03
N CYS A 78 -1.21 -3.64 8.11
CA CYS A 78 -0.11 -2.68 8.11
C CYS A 78 -0.46 -1.43 8.91
N GLU A 79 0.56 -0.75 9.42
CA GLU A 79 0.41 0.53 10.10
C GLU A 79 1.00 1.64 9.23
N PHE A 80 0.39 2.83 9.29
CA PHE A 80 0.82 3.99 8.53
C PHE A 80 1.01 5.18 9.44
N ASP A 81 2.12 5.91 9.27
CA ASP A 81 2.37 7.15 10.03
C ASP A 81 1.38 8.24 9.65
N THR A 82 1.07 8.34 8.37
CA THR A 82 0.16 9.35 7.83
C THR A 82 -0.80 8.72 6.85
N ALA A 83 -1.86 9.45 6.52
CA ALA A 83 -2.83 8.99 5.54
C ALA A 83 -2.16 8.80 4.17
N PRO A 84 -2.26 7.63 3.56
CA PRO A 84 -1.77 7.45 2.19
C PRO A 84 -2.45 8.42 1.23
N VAL A 85 -1.67 8.97 0.30
CA VAL A 85 -2.18 9.90 -0.72
C VAL A 85 -2.15 9.19 -2.07
N VAL A 86 -3.31 9.03 -2.67
CA VAL A 86 -3.46 8.40 -3.98
C VAL A 86 -4.30 9.28 -4.93
N ASP A 87 -4.25 10.58 -4.71
CA ASP A 87 -5.00 11.55 -5.54
C ASP A 87 -4.60 11.42 -7.01
N GLY A 88 -5.60 11.22 -7.87
CA GLY A 88 -5.37 11.10 -9.30
C GLY A 88 -4.58 9.88 -9.75
N ALA A 89 -4.31 8.95 -8.85
CA ALA A 89 -3.59 7.73 -9.20
C ALA A 89 -4.46 6.79 -10.02
N GLN A 90 -3.80 5.99 -10.85
CA GLN A 90 -4.45 4.91 -11.60
C GLN A 90 -3.85 3.60 -11.12
N LEU A 91 -4.63 2.82 -10.38
CA LEU A 91 -4.19 1.60 -9.73
C LEU A 91 -4.93 0.40 -10.30
N ASP A 92 -4.27 -0.75 -10.34
CA ASP A 92 -4.92 -2.00 -10.70
C ASP A 92 -5.86 -2.46 -9.59
N GLU A 93 -5.36 -2.47 -8.36
CA GLU A 93 -6.13 -2.81 -7.17
C GLU A 93 -5.49 -2.13 -5.98
N LEU A 94 -6.31 -1.67 -5.04
CA LEU A 94 -5.83 -1.13 -3.77
C LEU A 94 -6.56 -1.82 -2.64
N SER A 95 -5.81 -2.48 -1.75
CA SER A 95 -6.35 -3.18 -0.61
C SER A 95 -5.63 -2.75 0.66
N LEU A 96 -6.38 -2.23 1.62
CA LEU A 96 -5.90 -1.80 2.93
C LEU A 96 -6.76 -2.52 3.97
N THR A 97 -6.49 -3.83 4.15
CA THR A 97 -7.33 -4.69 4.95
C THR A 97 -6.74 -4.95 6.33
N GLY A 98 -7.59 -4.93 7.34
CA GLY A 98 -7.19 -5.23 8.71
C GLY A 98 -6.19 -4.25 9.30
N CYS A 99 -6.05 -3.06 8.75
CA CYS A 99 -5.12 -2.06 9.24
C CYS A 99 -5.67 -1.42 10.51
N PRO A 100 -5.02 -1.61 11.69
CA PRO A 100 -5.63 -1.20 12.96
C PRO A 100 -5.65 0.30 13.18
N ARG A 101 -4.74 1.03 12.54
CA ARG A 101 -4.63 2.48 12.69
C ARG A 101 -4.34 3.11 11.35
N LEU A 102 -5.36 3.21 10.51
CA LEU A 102 -5.25 3.91 9.24
C LEU A 102 -5.63 5.37 9.48
N PRO A 103 -4.70 6.32 9.39
CA PRO A 103 -5.01 7.73 9.66
C PRO A 103 -6.05 8.32 8.73
N GLY A 104 -6.20 7.76 7.55
CA GLY A 104 -7.14 8.21 6.55
C GLY A 104 -6.72 7.69 5.19
N LEU A 105 -7.42 8.12 4.16
CA LEU A 105 -7.05 7.83 2.78
C LEU A 105 -7.44 9.04 1.93
N LEU A 106 -6.48 9.60 1.21
CA LEU A 106 -6.69 10.75 0.34
C LEU A 106 -6.63 10.29 -1.11
N GLY A 107 -7.80 10.18 -1.74
CA GLY A 107 -7.89 9.60 -3.08
C GLY A 107 -8.88 10.33 -3.99
N ASN A 108 -8.80 11.66 -4.06
CA ASN A 108 -9.63 12.42 -4.98
C ASN A 108 -9.21 12.11 -6.42
N GLY A 109 -10.18 11.69 -7.25
CA GLY A 109 -9.90 11.31 -8.63
C GLY A 109 -9.15 9.99 -8.79
N LEU A 110 -9.11 9.19 -7.75
CA LEU A 110 -8.51 7.86 -7.80
C LEU A 110 -9.27 6.96 -8.77
N ARG A 111 -8.51 6.21 -9.58
CA ARG A 111 -9.08 5.21 -10.49
C ARG A 111 -8.49 3.85 -10.15
N VAL A 112 -9.35 2.91 -9.81
CA VAL A 112 -8.96 1.53 -9.48
C VAL A 112 -9.64 0.59 -10.49
N ARG A 113 -8.85 -0.18 -11.19
CA ARG A 113 -9.36 -1.03 -12.25
C ARG A 113 -10.20 -2.19 -11.72
N ARG A 114 -9.82 -2.75 -10.58
CA ARG A 114 -10.51 -3.89 -9.98
C ARG A 114 -11.15 -3.49 -8.66
N ASP A 115 -10.51 -3.77 -7.55
CA ASP A 115 -11.10 -3.61 -6.23
C ASP A 115 -10.41 -2.53 -5.41
N LEU A 116 -11.21 -1.73 -4.73
CA LEU A 116 -10.77 -0.88 -3.62
C LEU A 116 -11.36 -1.52 -2.35
N ASP A 117 -10.50 -2.11 -1.51
CA ASP A 117 -10.93 -2.87 -0.34
C ASP A 117 -10.32 -2.29 0.93
N LEU A 118 -11.19 -1.80 1.83
CA LEU A 118 -10.80 -1.26 3.12
C LEU A 118 -11.37 -2.10 4.26
N SER A 119 -11.69 -3.35 3.99
CA SER A 119 -12.35 -4.23 4.96
C SER A 119 -11.52 -4.42 6.21
N ARG A 120 -12.17 -4.46 7.36
CA ARG A 120 -11.58 -4.71 8.67
C ARG A 120 -10.52 -3.69 9.09
N SER A 121 -10.43 -2.56 8.42
CA SER A 121 -9.53 -1.47 8.80
C SER A 121 -10.25 -0.47 9.68
N GLN A 122 -9.51 0.13 10.62
CA GLN A 122 -10.02 1.20 11.46
C GLN A 122 -9.42 2.52 10.99
N VAL A 123 -10.27 3.39 10.46
CA VAL A 123 -9.84 4.68 9.96
C VAL A 123 -9.98 5.70 11.07
N ALA A 124 -8.86 6.22 11.56
CA ALA A 124 -8.85 7.19 12.66
C ALA A 124 -9.21 8.60 12.23
N GLY A 125 -8.99 8.91 10.97
CA GLY A 125 -9.25 10.23 10.41
C GLY A 125 -10.29 10.21 9.31
N ALA A 126 -10.32 11.28 8.53
CA ALA A 126 -11.26 11.39 7.43
C ALA A 126 -10.87 10.50 6.25
N LEU A 127 -11.88 9.92 5.63
CA LEU A 127 -11.71 9.19 4.38
C LEU A 127 -12.12 10.15 3.25
N TRP A 128 -11.13 10.73 2.58
CA TRP A 128 -11.35 11.65 1.49
C TRP A 128 -11.08 10.98 0.17
N THR A 129 -12.12 10.42 -0.44
CA THR A 129 -11.94 9.76 -1.72
C THR A 129 -13.10 10.05 -2.64
N SER A 130 -12.76 10.34 -3.90
CA SER A 130 -13.68 10.35 -5.03
C SER A 130 -13.07 9.35 -6.00
N ALA A 131 -13.51 8.10 -5.91
CA ALA A 131 -12.88 7.01 -6.62
C ALA A 131 -13.81 6.44 -7.68
N SER A 132 -13.22 6.07 -8.83
CA SER A 132 -13.87 5.29 -9.87
C SER A 132 -13.25 3.89 -9.85
N THR A 133 -14.06 2.88 -9.61
CA THR A 133 -13.59 1.50 -9.48
C THR A 133 -14.68 0.54 -9.91
N SER A 134 -14.25 -0.66 -10.33
CA SER A 134 -15.21 -1.72 -10.66
C SER A 134 -15.97 -2.20 -9.43
N ARG A 135 -15.31 -2.19 -8.27
CA ARG A 135 -15.91 -2.66 -7.04
C ARG A 135 -15.23 -2.03 -5.82
N THR A 136 -16.03 -1.64 -4.84
CA THR A 136 -15.53 -1.08 -3.59
C THR A 136 -16.11 -1.88 -2.42
N ALA A 137 -15.23 -2.33 -1.53
CA ALA A 137 -15.63 -2.96 -0.28
C ALA A 137 -15.57 -1.94 0.86
N ALA A 138 -16.64 -1.84 1.64
CA ALA A 138 -16.72 -0.88 2.73
C ALA A 138 -15.94 -1.37 3.95
N ILE A 139 -15.57 -0.42 4.78
CA ILE A 139 -14.94 -0.68 6.08
C ILE A 139 -15.93 -1.31 7.04
#